data_1905b50b7c82320a0dc125abece729cd
#
_entry.id   1905b50b7c82320a0dc125abece729cd
#
_cell.length_a   1.000
_cell.length_b   1.000
_cell.length_c   1.000
_cell.angle_alpha   90.00
_cell.angle_beta   90.00
_cell.angle_gamma   90.00
#
_symmetry.space_group_name_H-M   'P 1'
#
loop_
_entity.id
_entity.type
_entity.pdbx_description
1 polymer ?
#
loop_
_entity_poly.entity_id
_entity_poly.type
_entity_poly.pdbx_seq_one_letter_code
_entity_poly.pdbx_strand_id
1 'polypeptide(L)'
;IKDIKKLAKKSDHVYLAGDPDREGEAISWHLALLLGLDLNDKNRVTFNELTETGIKAGMSHPRSIDINLVNAQQARRILDRLVGYKLSPFLWRKIRKGLSAGRVQSVAVKMICDRENEIRAFVSQEYWSIDGKFSANGERKTFAAKLNTVDGEKPELKNKEQADEILKRLEGAEFVIDKVKK
;
A
#
# COMPACT_ATOMS: atom_id res chain seq x y z
N ILE A 1 14.63 18.18 -23.91
CA ILE A 1 13.72 19.34 -24.09
C ILE A 1 13.58 19.68 -25.56
N LYS A 2 14.68 19.87 -26.31
CA LYS A 2 14.63 20.25 -27.74
C LYS A 2 13.81 19.25 -28.57
N ASP A 3 14.00 17.96 -28.36
CA ASP A 3 13.31 16.90 -29.10
C ASP A 3 11.82 16.84 -28.78
N ILE A 4 11.46 16.98 -27.49
CA ILE A 4 10.06 17.04 -27.05
C ILE A 4 9.36 18.26 -27.69
N LYS A 5 9.98 19.42 -27.66
CA LYS A 5 9.44 20.63 -28.33
C LYS A 5 9.26 20.44 -29.83
N LYS A 6 10.20 19.75 -30.51
CA LYS A 6 10.12 19.46 -31.95
C LYS A 6 8.97 18.49 -32.25
N LEU A 7 8.77 17.47 -31.42
CA LEU A 7 7.68 16.51 -31.56
C LEU A 7 6.33 17.19 -31.30
N ALA A 8 6.20 17.95 -30.21
CA ALA A 8 4.97 18.66 -29.85
C ALA A 8 4.51 19.62 -30.99
N LYS A 9 5.45 20.33 -31.66
CA LYS A 9 5.14 21.19 -32.78
C LYS A 9 4.64 20.46 -34.04
N LYS A 10 4.88 19.15 -34.14
CA LYS A 10 4.45 18.29 -35.26
C LYS A 10 3.16 17.52 -34.96
N SER A 11 2.68 17.60 -33.74
CA SER A 11 1.50 16.86 -33.27
C SER A 11 0.31 17.81 -33.24
N ASP A 12 -0.85 17.30 -33.62
CA ASP A 12 -2.11 18.05 -33.58
C ASP A 12 -2.59 18.28 -32.13
N HIS A 13 -2.24 17.36 -31.22
CA HIS A 13 -2.59 17.46 -29.82
C HIS A 13 -1.50 16.85 -28.93
N VAL A 14 -1.35 17.39 -27.71
CA VAL A 14 -0.39 16.92 -26.71
C VAL A 14 -1.14 16.57 -25.43
N TYR A 15 -1.12 15.30 -25.02
CA TYR A 15 -1.63 14.85 -23.74
C TYR A 15 -0.52 14.72 -22.71
N LEU A 16 -0.80 15.16 -21.49
CA LEU A 16 0.09 15.11 -20.33
C LEU A 16 -0.37 13.98 -19.42
N ALA A 17 0.27 12.82 -19.52
CA ALA A 17 -0.14 11.57 -18.88
C ALA A 17 0.73 11.20 -17.67
N GLY A 18 1.08 12.16 -16.83
CA GLY A 18 1.79 11.90 -15.56
C GLY A 18 0.92 11.15 -14.55
N ASP A 19 1.54 10.63 -13.50
CA ASP A 19 0.84 9.90 -12.44
C ASP A 19 -0.29 10.72 -11.79
N PRO A 20 -1.34 10.09 -11.25
CA PRO A 20 -2.49 10.77 -10.65
C PRO A 20 -2.19 11.32 -9.25
N ASP A 21 -0.99 11.83 -9.03
CA ASP A 21 -0.56 12.43 -7.78
C ASP A 21 -0.02 13.86 -7.98
N ARG A 22 0.35 14.54 -6.89
CA ARG A 22 0.88 15.92 -6.96
C ARG A 22 2.22 16.02 -7.67
N GLU A 23 3.05 14.97 -7.65
CA GLU A 23 4.35 14.95 -8.35
C GLU A 23 4.12 14.85 -9.85
N GLY A 24 3.23 13.95 -10.32
CA GLY A 24 2.82 13.85 -11.73
C GLY A 24 2.10 15.10 -12.22
N GLU A 25 1.31 15.76 -11.36
CA GLU A 25 0.66 17.03 -11.69
C GLU A 25 1.68 18.17 -11.89
N ALA A 26 2.69 18.26 -11.01
CA ALA A 26 3.76 19.25 -11.14
C ALA A 26 4.64 19.00 -12.36
N ILE A 27 4.92 17.75 -12.73
CA ILE A 27 5.63 17.38 -13.95
C ILE A 27 4.83 17.80 -15.17
N SER A 28 3.53 17.51 -15.18
CA SER A 28 2.62 17.90 -16.25
C SER A 28 2.56 19.43 -16.43
N TRP A 29 2.46 20.17 -15.32
CA TRP A 29 2.50 21.63 -15.31
C TRP A 29 3.81 22.19 -15.89
N HIS A 30 4.97 21.65 -15.48
CA HIS A 30 6.25 22.07 -16.04
C HIS A 30 6.35 21.79 -17.54
N LEU A 31 5.84 20.62 -17.99
CA LEU A 31 5.82 20.31 -19.42
C LEU A 31 4.90 21.23 -20.20
N ALA A 32 3.72 21.55 -19.66
CA ALA A 32 2.81 22.51 -20.30
C ALA A 32 3.48 23.88 -20.51
N LEU A 33 4.13 24.42 -19.47
CA LEU A 33 4.88 25.67 -19.57
C LEU A 33 6.03 25.60 -20.59
N LEU A 34 6.80 24.52 -20.59
CA LEU A 34 7.92 24.32 -21.51
C LEU A 34 7.46 24.21 -22.97
N LEU A 35 6.30 23.63 -23.20
CA LEU A 35 5.72 23.44 -24.54
C LEU A 35 4.84 24.61 -24.99
N GLY A 36 4.52 25.56 -24.10
CA GLY A 36 3.63 26.68 -24.37
C GLY A 36 2.16 26.29 -24.53
N LEU A 37 1.74 25.24 -23.79
CA LEU A 37 0.34 24.79 -23.74
C LEU A 37 -0.46 25.68 -22.79
N ASP A 38 -1.74 25.90 -23.08
CA ASP A 38 -2.64 26.58 -22.16
C ASP A 38 -2.96 25.64 -20.98
N LEU A 39 -2.80 26.17 -19.77
CA LEU A 39 -3.06 25.40 -18.53
C LEU A 39 -4.55 25.10 -18.31
N ASN A 40 -5.44 25.85 -18.95
CA ASN A 40 -6.87 25.66 -18.88
C ASN A 40 -7.40 24.62 -19.88
N ASP A 41 -6.58 24.27 -20.88
CA ASP A 41 -6.94 23.26 -21.87
C ASP A 41 -7.03 21.86 -21.23
N LYS A 42 -7.88 21.02 -21.82
CA LYS A 42 -8.05 19.63 -21.39
C LYS A 42 -6.94 18.73 -21.93
N ASN A 43 -5.72 19.01 -21.51
CA ASN A 43 -4.52 18.31 -21.95
C ASN A 43 -4.04 17.24 -20.92
N ARG A 44 -4.57 17.26 -19.71
CA ARG A 44 -4.18 16.39 -18.62
C ARG A 44 -5.03 15.13 -18.61
N VAL A 45 -4.40 13.96 -18.73
CA VAL A 45 -5.02 12.65 -18.59
C VAL A 45 -4.36 11.88 -17.45
N THR A 46 -5.13 11.07 -16.73
CA THR A 46 -4.65 10.27 -15.59
C THR A 46 -5.16 8.84 -15.72
N PHE A 47 -4.31 7.89 -15.33
CA PHE A 47 -4.63 6.47 -15.32
C PHE A 47 -4.38 5.92 -13.91
N ASN A 48 -5.35 5.21 -13.35
CA ASN A 48 -5.19 4.50 -12.08
C ASN A 48 -4.61 3.10 -12.28
N GLU A 49 -4.75 2.57 -13.50
CA GLU A 49 -4.21 1.28 -13.91
C GLU A 49 -3.83 1.33 -15.40
N LEU A 50 -2.83 0.54 -15.79
CA LEU A 50 -2.34 0.45 -17.17
C LEU A 50 -2.99 -0.73 -17.93
N THR A 51 -4.29 -0.93 -17.73
CA THR A 51 -5.10 -1.86 -18.52
C THR A 51 -5.69 -1.14 -19.73
N GLU A 52 -6.11 -1.89 -20.76
CA GLU A 52 -6.76 -1.30 -21.94
C GLU A 52 -8.01 -0.49 -21.54
N THR A 53 -8.80 -1.00 -20.61
CA THR A 53 -9.99 -0.33 -20.06
C THR A 53 -9.63 0.94 -19.30
N GLY A 54 -8.60 0.88 -18.43
CA GLY A 54 -8.13 2.03 -17.66
C GLY A 54 -7.58 3.14 -18.52
N ILE A 55 -6.81 2.80 -19.56
CA ILE A 55 -6.27 3.77 -20.52
C ILE A 55 -7.39 4.43 -21.34
N LYS A 56 -8.34 3.65 -21.88
CA LYS A 56 -9.49 4.18 -22.61
C LYS A 56 -10.33 5.11 -21.73
N ALA A 57 -10.58 4.71 -20.48
CA ALA A 57 -11.32 5.55 -19.52
C ALA A 57 -10.59 6.88 -19.24
N GLY A 58 -9.29 6.85 -18.98
CA GLY A 58 -8.49 8.07 -18.75
C GLY A 58 -8.46 9.00 -19.99
N MET A 59 -8.29 8.43 -21.17
CA MET A 59 -8.28 9.19 -22.42
C MET A 59 -9.64 9.81 -22.78
N SER A 60 -10.74 9.21 -22.34
CA SER A 60 -12.10 9.75 -22.58
C SER A 60 -12.48 10.89 -21.62
N HIS A 61 -11.69 11.12 -20.55
CA HIS A 61 -11.96 12.16 -19.55
C HIS A 61 -10.75 13.10 -19.34
N PRO A 62 -10.26 13.78 -20.39
CA PRO A 62 -9.17 14.72 -20.23
C PRO A 62 -9.65 15.94 -19.43
N ARG A 63 -8.78 16.47 -18.58
CA ARG A 63 -9.04 17.63 -17.72
C ARG A 63 -7.95 18.69 -17.84
N SER A 64 -8.17 19.84 -17.25
CA SER A 64 -7.12 20.84 -17.06
C SER A 64 -6.17 20.43 -15.92
N ILE A 65 -5.02 21.10 -15.84
CA ILE A 65 -4.05 20.93 -14.76
C ILE A 65 -4.63 21.46 -13.45
N ASP A 66 -4.53 20.67 -12.39
CA ASP A 66 -4.93 21.08 -11.04
C ASP A 66 -3.81 21.90 -10.38
N ILE A 67 -3.97 23.22 -10.38
CA ILE A 67 -3.01 24.16 -9.78
C ILE A 67 -2.90 23.96 -8.26
N ASN A 68 -3.93 23.46 -7.58
CA ASN A 68 -3.85 23.19 -6.15
C ASN A 68 -2.90 22.03 -5.85
N LEU A 69 -2.92 20.96 -6.66
CA LEU A 69 -1.95 19.88 -6.57
C LEU A 69 -0.53 20.33 -6.90
N VAL A 70 -0.36 21.19 -7.92
CA VAL A 70 0.93 21.81 -8.26
C VAL A 70 1.45 22.60 -7.07
N ASN A 71 0.62 23.47 -6.48
CA ASN A 71 0.99 24.27 -5.31
C ASN A 71 1.32 23.40 -4.09
N ALA A 72 0.61 22.31 -3.87
CA ALA A 72 0.90 21.36 -2.80
C ALA A 72 2.29 20.70 -2.98
N GLN A 73 2.66 20.36 -4.22
CA GLN A 73 4.00 19.84 -4.53
C GLN A 73 5.07 20.91 -4.31
N GLN A 74 4.85 22.14 -4.77
CA GLN A 74 5.78 23.24 -4.57
C GLN A 74 6.00 23.54 -3.07
N ALA A 75 4.92 23.62 -2.29
CA ALA A 75 4.98 23.83 -0.86
C ALA A 75 5.80 22.71 -0.16
N ARG A 76 5.57 21.45 -0.54
CA ARG A 76 6.36 20.33 -0.02
C ARG A 76 7.84 20.49 -0.33
N ARG A 77 8.19 20.79 -1.59
CA ARG A 77 9.57 20.97 -2.04
C ARG A 77 10.28 22.09 -1.26
N ILE A 78 9.60 23.23 -1.08
CA ILE A 78 10.12 24.36 -0.32
C ILE A 78 10.32 23.96 1.16
N LEU A 79 9.33 23.31 1.75
CA LEU A 79 9.39 22.87 3.15
C LEU A 79 10.53 21.88 3.39
N ASP A 80 10.67 20.85 2.54
CA ASP A 80 11.74 19.85 2.66
C ASP A 80 13.13 20.52 2.55
N ARG A 81 13.26 21.50 1.66
CA ARG A 81 14.49 22.28 1.52
C ARG A 81 14.79 23.14 2.76
N LEU A 82 13.80 23.86 3.26
CA LEU A 82 13.97 24.72 4.44
C LEU A 82 14.34 23.89 5.69
N VAL A 83 13.62 22.76 5.90
CA VAL A 83 13.91 21.85 7.02
C VAL A 83 15.32 21.29 6.90
N GLY A 84 15.69 20.72 5.75
CA GLY A 84 17.00 20.14 5.53
C GLY A 84 18.14 21.13 5.75
N TYR A 85 18.06 22.31 5.15
CA TYR A 85 19.12 23.32 5.22
C TYR A 85 19.23 24.01 6.59
N LYS A 86 18.14 24.12 7.36
CA LYS A 86 18.19 24.72 8.69
C LYS A 86 18.55 23.74 9.79
N LEU A 87 18.01 22.52 9.74
CA LEU A 87 18.22 21.54 10.80
C LEU A 87 19.52 20.74 10.65
N SER A 88 19.97 20.43 9.44
CA SER A 88 21.22 19.67 9.27
C SER A 88 22.44 20.37 9.88
N PRO A 89 22.69 21.69 9.65
CA PRO A 89 23.78 22.40 10.31
C PRO A 89 23.64 22.49 11.84
N PHE A 90 22.40 22.51 12.35
CA PHE A 90 22.15 22.47 13.78
C PHE A 90 22.59 21.13 14.40
N LEU A 91 22.25 20.01 13.74
CA LEU A 91 22.69 18.66 14.12
C LEU A 91 24.21 18.55 14.07
N TRP A 92 24.88 19.14 13.08
CA TRP A 92 26.36 19.12 12.97
C TRP A 92 27.04 19.80 14.13
N ARG A 93 26.46 20.89 14.62
CA ARG A 93 26.99 21.65 15.76
C ARG A 93 26.76 20.98 17.12
N LYS A 94 25.59 20.32 17.25
CA LYS A 94 25.13 19.82 18.55
C LYS A 94 25.38 18.33 18.76
N ILE A 95 25.46 17.54 17.69
CA ILE A 95 25.62 16.09 17.77
C ILE A 95 26.89 15.64 17.03
N ARG A 96 26.88 15.62 15.69
CA ARG A 96 28.02 15.17 14.88
C ARG A 96 27.86 15.66 13.43
N LYS A 97 29.04 15.99 12.80
CA LYS A 97 29.07 16.29 11.35
C LYS A 97 28.62 15.10 10.51
N GLY A 98 27.97 15.39 9.38
CA GLY A 98 27.50 14.39 8.42
C GLY A 98 26.08 13.87 8.68
N LEU A 99 25.43 14.26 9.78
CA LEU A 99 24.02 13.95 10.00
C LEU A 99 23.14 14.82 9.09
N SER A 100 22.02 14.27 8.63
CA SER A 100 21.02 15.03 7.90
C SER A 100 19.68 14.98 8.62
N ALA A 101 18.94 16.07 8.52
CA ALA A 101 17.56 16.14 8.97
C ALA A 101 16.64 16.18 7.77
N GLY A 102 15.51 15.50 7.86
CA GLY A 102 14.50 15.48 6.83
C GLY A 102 13.16 15.05 7.38
N ARG A 103 12.12 15.66 6.87
CA ARG A 103 10.75 15.41 7.32
C ARG A 103 10.34 13.94 7.17
N VAL A 104 10.65 13.33 6.02
CA VAL A 104 10.29 11.93 5.73
C VAL A 104 11.17 10.97 6.53
N GLN A 105 12.48 11.19 6.55
CA GLN A 105 13.41 10.28 7.25
C GLN A 105 13.17 10.23 8.76
N SER A 106 12.80 11.36 9.39
CA SER A 106 12.50 11.39 10.82
C SER A 106 11.28 10.53 11.17
N VAL A 107 10.23 10.60 10.37
CA VAL A 107 9.03 9.77 10.54
C VAL A 107 9.35 8.29 10.28
N ALA A 108 10.09 7.99 9.23
CA ALA A 108 10.48 6.61 8.90
C ALA A 108 11.30 5.97 10.02
N VAL A 109 12.29 6.68 10.56
CA VAL A 109 13.09 6.21 11.70
C VAL A 109 12.22 5.99 12.93
N LYS A 110 11.28 6.91 13.23
CA LYS A 110 10.35 6.73 14.34
C LYS A 110 9.52 5.47 14.18
N MET A 111 8.94 5.23 13.01
CA MET A 111 8.14 4.02 12.76
C MET A 111 8.95 2.74 12.93
N ILE A 112 10.21 2.73 12.48
CA ILE A 112 11.12 1.59 12.66
C ILE A 112 11.42 1.38 14.15
N CYS A 113 11.72 2.44 14.90
CA CYS A 113 11.99 2.35 16.33
C CYS A 113 10.76 1.88 17.12
N ASP A 114 9.57 2.39 16.79
CA ASP A 114 8.33 1.97 17.43
C ASP A 114 8.09 0.47 17.19
N ARG A 115 8.27 0.01 15.95
CA ARG A 115 8.14 -1.41 15.60
C ARG A 115 9.19 -2.29 16.28
N GLU A 116 10.42 -1.83 16.38
CA GLU A 116 11.47 -2.53 17.09
C GLU A 116 11.17 -2.65 18.60
N ASN A 117 10.58 -1.62 19.19
CA ASN A 117 10.14 -1.66 20.59
C ASN A 117 9.00 -2.66 20.79
N GLU A 118 8.03 -2.74 19.86
CA GLU A 118 6.99 -3.76 19.87
C GLU A 118 7.58 -5.17 19.80
N ILE A 119 8.57 -5.40 18.90
CA ILE A 119 9.25 -6.70 18.77
C ILE A 119 9.97 -7.07 20.06
N ARG A 120 10.67 -6.13 20.69
CA ARG A 120 11.37 -6.35 21.96
C ARG A 120 10.42 -6.60 23.14
N ALA A 121 9.25 -5.97 23.13
CA ALA A 121 8.22 -6.16 24.14
C ALA A 121 7.35 -7.40 23.90
N PHE A 122 7.48 -8.02 22.74
CA PHE A 122 6.66 -9.18 22.39
C PHE A 122 6.98 -10.38 23.28
N VAL A 123 5.97 -10.89 23.94
CA VAL A 123 6.02 -12.14 24.70
C VAL A 123 5.30 -13.20 23.88
N SER A 124 6.03 -14.23 23.47
CA SER A 124 5.43 -15.34 22.73
C SER A 124 4.38 -16.06 23.57
N GLN A 125 3.22 -16.29 22.97
CA GLN A 125 2.14 -17.05 23.58
C GLN A 125 1.94 -18.36 22.82
N GLU A 126 1.90 -19.45 23.56
CA GLU A 126 1.58 -20.76 23.00
C GLU A 126 0.12 -20.79 22.55
N TYR A 127 -0.12 -21.32 21.37
CA TYR A 127 -1.47 -21.59 20.87
C TYR A 127 -1.48 -22.92 20.11
N TRP A 128 -2.61 -23.56 20.09
CA TRP A 128 -2.84 -24.83 19.43
C TRP A 128 -3.97 -24.71 18.41
N SER A 129 -3.86 -25.47 17.32
CA SER A 129 -4.94 -25.67 16.36
C SER A 129 -5.21 -27.14 16.17
N ILE A 130 -6.46 -27.50 15.92
CA ILE A 130 -6.86 -28.87 15.61
C ILE A 130 -7.29 -28.90 14.15
N ASP A 131 -6.57 -29.66 13.35
CA ASP A 131 -6.83 -29.84 11.92
C ASP A 131 -7.13 -31.34 11.66
N GLY A 132 -8.22 -31.61 10.94
CA GLY A 132 -8.63 -32.95 10.58
C GLY A 132 -8.56 -33.20 9.07
N LYS A 133 -8.27 -34.44 8.67
CA LYS A 133 -8.46 -34.92 7.30
C LYS A 133 -9.65 -35.88 7.28
N PHE A 134 -10.59 -35.58 6.41
CA PHE A 134 -11.84 -36.32 6.28
C PHE A 134 -11.97 -36.89 4.87
N SER A 135 -12.67 -38.02 4.76
CA SER A 135 -13.07 -38.61 3.48
C SER A 135 -14.54 -39.02 3.57
N ALA A 136 -15.27 -38.91 2.48
CA ALA A 136 -16.62 -39.50 2.43
C ALA A 136 -16.52 -41.03 2.42
N ASN A 137 -17.52 -41.71 3.00
CA ASN A 137 -17.56 -43.15 3.05
C ASN A 137 -17.41 -43.77 1.64
N GLY A 138 -16.39 -44.60 1.46
CA GLY A 138 -16.09 -45.27 0.18
C GLY A 138 -15.26 -44.45 -0.82
N GLU A 139 -14.91 -43.21 -0.51
CA GLU A 139 -14.09 -42.38 -1.38
C GLU A 139 -12.62 -42.33 -0.95
N ARG A 140 -11.71 -42.28 -1.95
CA ARG A 140 -10.26 -42.10 -1.70
C ARG A 140 -9.84 -40.65 -1.57
N LYS A 141 -10.71 -39.73 -2.00
CA LYS A 141 -10.41 -38.30 -1.91
C LYS A 141 -10.62 -37.79 -0.50
N THR A 142 -9.64 -37.05 0.00
CA THR A 142 -9.69 -36.43 1.32
C THR A 142 -9.77 -34.91 1.21
N PHE A 143 -10.40 -34.26 2.16
CA PHE A 143 -10.37 -32.82 2.35
C PHE A 143 -9.91 -32.49 3.77
N ALA A 144 -9.30 -31.32 3.93
CA ALA A 144 -8.88 -30.82 5.23
C ALA A 144 -9.96 -29.91 5.83
N ALA A 145 -10.17 -30.01 7.13
CA ALA A 145 -11.01 -29.09 7.88
C ALA A 145 -10.30 -28.67 9.17
N LYS A 146 -10.63 -27.49 9.65
CA LYS A 146 -10.08 -26.86 10.84
C LYS A 146 -11.15 -26.70 11.88
N LEU A 147 -10.84 -26.97 13.14
CA LEU A 147 -11.74 -26.65 14.24
C LEU A 147 -11.98 -25.14 14.26
N ASN A 148 -13.22 -24.74 14.12
CA ASN A 148 -13.64 -23.35 14.09
C ASN A 148 -14.35 -22.91 15.36
N THR A 149 -15.30 -23.71 15.83
CA THR A 149 -16.07 -23.41 17.04
C THR A 149 -16.29 -24.68 17.85
N VAL A 150 -16.42 -24.52 19.17
CA VAL A 150 -16.86 -25.56 20.14
C VAL A 150 -18.03 -24.95 20.87
N ASP A 151 -19.18 -25.64 20.87
CA ASP A 151 -20.41 -25.18 21.51
C ASP A 151 -20.85 -23.76 21.09
N GLY A 152 -20.52 -23.37 19.82
CA GLY A 152 -20.86 -22.07 19.23
C GLY A 152 -19.83 -20.97 19.44
N GLU A 153 -18.81 -21.18 20.27
CA GLU A 153 -17.75 -20.22 20.56
C GLU A 153 -16.42 -20.63 19.93
N LYS A 154 -15.58 -19.64 19.57
CA LYS A 154 -14.25 -19.90 19.04
C LYS A 154 -13.31 -20.32 20.18
N PRO A 155 -12.77 -21.55 20.18
CA PRO A 155 -11.91 -22.00 21.25
C PRO A 155 -10.55 -21.31 21.22
N GLU A 156 -10.08 -20.85 22.38
CA GLU A 156 -8.70 -20.41 22.57
C GLU A 156 -7.90 -21.54 23.23
N LEU A 157 -7.17 -22.30 22.42
CA LEU A 157 -6.35 -23.43 22.92
C LEU A 157 -4.96 -22.89 23.25
N LYS A 158 -4.67 -22.74 24.53
CA LYS A 158 -3.43 -22.14 25.05
C LYS A 158 -2.37 -23.17 25.44
N ASN A 159 -2.75 -24.46 25.55
CA ASN A 159 -1.85 -25.53 25.92
C ASN A 159 -2.30 -26.84 25.27
N LYS A 160 -1.42 -27.83 25.38
CA LYS A 160 -1.66 -29.18 24.86
C LYS A 160 -2.84 -29.88 25.52
N GLU A 161 -3.01 -29.69 26.81
CA GLU A 161 -4.06 -30.35 27.60
C GLU A 161 -5.46 -29.99 27.08
N GLN A 162 -5.67 -28.72 26.77
CA GLN A 162 -6.93 -28.24 26.19
C GLN A 162 -7.18 -28.80 24.78
N ALA A 163 -6.13 -28.95 23.97
CA ALA A 163 -6.24 -29.56 22.65
C ALA A 163 -6.55 -31.09 22.81
N ASP A 164 -5.89 -31.78 23.70
CA ASP A 164 -6.09 -33.22 23.95
C ASP A 164 -7.49 -33.51 24.52
N GLU A 165 -8.06 -32.60 25.31
CA GLU A 165 -9.44 -32.73 25.82
C GLU A 165 -10.46 -32.69 24.68
N ILE A 166 -10.30 -31.76 23.73
CA ILE A 166 -11.17 -31.68 22.55
C ILE A 166 -10.98 -32.92 21.68
N LEU A 167 -9.74 -33.35 21.44
CA LEU A 167 -9.47 -34.57 20.68
C LEU A 167 -10.17 -35.79 21.27
N LYS A 168 -10.15 -35.95 22.59
CA LYS A 168 -10.89 -37.03 23.27
C LYS A 168 -12.41 -36.94 23.04
N ARG A 169 -12.98 -35.73 23.00
CA ARG A 169 -14.42 -35.55 22.69
C ARG A 169 -14.74 -35.91 21.23
N LEU A 170 -13.77 -35.82 20.34
CA LEU A 170 -13.93 -36.16 18.91
C LEU A 170 -13.68 -37.65 18.61
N GLU A 171 -13.08 -38.40 19.54
CA GLU A 171 -12.88 -39.86 19.39
C GLU A 171 -14.22 -40.59 19.33
N GLY A 172 -14.46 -41.26 18.19
CA GLY A 172 -15.71 -41.99 17.95
C GLY A 172 -16.90 -41.14 17.59
N ALA A 173 -16.72 -39.82 17.41
CA ALA A 173 -17.79 -38.93 16.97
C ALA A 173 -18.13 -39.13 15.49
N GLU A 174 -19.39 -39.01 15.15
CA GLU A 174 -19.87 -38.98 13.77
C GLU A 174 -19.70 -37.58 13.18
N PHE A 175 -19.07 -37.48 12.00
CA PHE A 175 -18.85 -36.21 11.32
C PHE A 175 -19.83 -36.05 10.15
N VAL A 176 -20.59 -34.97 10.15
CA VAL A 176 -21.58 -34.66 9.12
C VAL A 176 -21.28 -33.33 8.47
N ILE A 177 -21.43 -33.26 7.13
CA ILE A 177 -21.35 -32.01 6.39
C ILE A 177 -22.73 -31.33 6.45
N ASP A 178 -22.81 -30.27 7.24
CA ASP A 178 -24.05 -29.50 7.42
C ASP A 178 -24.36 -28.60 6.21
N LYS A 179 -23.33 -27.88 5.72
CA LYS A 179 -23.56 -26.88 4.66
C LYS A 179 -22.36 -26.72 3.74
N VAL A 180 -22.62 -26.66 2.43
CA VAL A 180 -21.65 -26.32 1.41
C VAL A 180 -22.05 -24.99 0.76
N LYS A 181 -21.17 -24.00 0.78
CA LYS A 181 -21.34 -22.76 0.00
C LYS A 181 -20.53 -22.88 -1.29
N LYS A 182 -21.19 -22.69 -2.43
CA LYS A 182 -20.54 -22.55 -3.74
C LYS A 182 -20.13 -21.11 -3.98
#